data_3d4f21a9cdf6aaea65fb89c44e01c5bc
#
_entry.id   3d4f21a9cdf6aaea65fb89c44e01c5bc
#
_cell.length_a   1.000
_cell.length_b   1.000
_cell.length_c   1.000
_cell.angle_alpha   90.00
_cell.angle_beta   90.00
_cell.angle_gamma   90.00
#
_symmetry.space_group_name_H-M   'P 1'
#
loop_
_entity.id
_entity.type
_entity.pdbx_description
1 polymer ?
#
loop_
_entity_poly.entity_id
_entity_poly.type
_entity_poly.pdbx_seq_one_letter_code
_entity_poly.pdbx_strand_id
1 'polypeptide(L)'
;MNKFTRYATTSQTLSLTAMEEASRRGLREADLEDMFLALVLNDQPAGQVLRDAGISIHSARAAVEAYQKDQIASLGIAADIPPPGDIVFHETGGYAWSKRASDLLGRAGQKGRTGDAAAVLRELLSEPSGLITELLRRLG
;
A
#
# COMPACT_ATOMS: atom_id res chain seq x y z
N MET A 1 19.34 -5.40 17.76
CA MET A 1 17.95 -4.90 17.65
C MET A 1 17.00 -6.00 18.07
N ASN A 2 16.14 -5.75 19.03
CA ASN A 2 15.18 -6.76 19.47
C ASN A 2 13.95 -6.79 18.55
N LYS A 3 13.10 -7.78 18.75
CA LYS A 3 11.90 -7.96 17.90
C LYS A 3 10.96 -6.75 17.94
N PHE A 4 10.81 -6.16 19.12
CA PHE A 4 9.92 -5.02 19.31
C PHE A 4 10.41 -3.80 18.52
N THR A 5 11.70 -3.51 18.60
CA THR A 5 12.30 -2.38 17.88
C THR A 5 12.17 -2.58 16.37
N ARG A 6 12.41 -3.81 15.90
CA ARG A 6 12.26 -4.14 14.48
C ARG A 6 10.83 -3.94 13.99
N TYR A 7 9.85 -4.34 14.80
CA TYR A 7 8.43 -4.14 14.48
C TYR A 7 8.10 -2.65 14.33
N ALA A 8 8.49 -1.85 15.32
CA ALA A 8 8.22 -0.42 15.30
C ALA A 8 8.85 0.26 14.09
N THR A 9 10.09 -0.10 13.75
CA THR A 9 10.81 0.46 12.60
C THR A 9 10.11 0.08 11.30
N THR A 10 9.71 -1.18 11.16
CA THR A 10 9.03 -1.65 9.94
C THR A 10 7.69 -0.95 9.77
N SER A 11 6.88 -0.87 10.84
CA SER A 11 5.58 -0.19 10.79
C SER A 11 5.73 1.28 10.43
N GLN A 12 6.71 1.96 11.02
CA GLN A 12 6.96 3.36 10.74
C GLN A 12 7.38 3.56 9.29
N THR A 13 8.27 2.72 8.77
CA THR A 13 8.74 2.80 7.39
C THR A 13 7.61 2.56 6.42
N LEU A 14 6.77 1.53 6.66
CA LEU A 14 5.62 1.25 5.83
C LEU A 14 4.64 2.42 5.82
N SER A 15 4.38 2.99 6.99
CA SER A 15 3.46 4.13 7.10
C SER A 15 3.96 5.33 6.32
N LEU A 16 5.23 5.69 6.49
CA LEU A 16 5.81 6.83 5.77
C LEU A 16 5.77 6.62 4.26
N THR A 17 6.16 5.44 3.80
CA THR A 17 6.17 5.13 2.37
C THR A 17 4.75 5.16 1.79
N ALA A 18 3.77 4.60 2.51
CA ALA A 18 2.38 4.62 2.06
C ALA A 18 1.83 6.04 2.00
N MET A 19 2.16 6.88 2.98
CA MET A 19 1.73 8.29 2.97
C MET A 19 2.37 9.05 1.81
N GLU A 20 3.63 8.76 1.50
CA GLU A 20 4.30 9.34 0.33
C GLU A 20 3.59 8.96 -0.95
N GLU A 21 3.21 7.68 -1.10
CA GLU A 21 2.49 7.22 -2.29
C GLU A 21 1.12 7.87 -2.40
N ALA A 22 0.40 8.02 -1.28
CA ALA A 22 -0.88 8.72 -1.27
C ALA A 22 -0.69 10.19 -1.69
N SER A 23 0.36 10.85 -1.19
CA SER A 23 0.62 12.25 -1.51
C SER A 23 0.92 12.46 -2.99
N ARG A 24 1.53 11.48 -3.66
CA ARG A 24 1.76 11.57 -5.11
C ARG A 24 0.48 11.72 -5.91
N ARG A 25 -0.62 11.20 -5.37
CA ARG A 25 -1.93 11.26 -6.01
C ARG A 25 -2.82 12.35 -5.41
N GLY A 26 -2.24 13.23 -4.60
CA GLY A 26 -2.95 14.35 -3.99
C GLY A 26 -3.85 13.95 -2.83
N LEU A 27 -3.65 12.76 -2.26
CA LEU A 27 -4.48 12.25 -1.17
C LEU A 27 -3.77 12.41 0.15
N ARG A 28 -4.54 12.58 1.22
CA ARG A 28 -4.03 12.63 2.59
C ARG A 28 -4.32 11.36 3.37
N GLU A 29 -5.08 10.44 2.78
CA GLU A 29 -5.42 9.17 3.39
C GLU A 29 -4.80 8.04 2.59
N ALA A 30 -3.96 7.24 3.24
CA ALA A 30 -3.36 6.07 2.64
C ALA A 30 -4.31 4.88 2.82
N ASP A 31 -4.57 4.16 1.74
CA ASP A 31 -5.47 3.02 1.74
C ASP A 31 -4.69 1.75 1.39
N LEU A 32 -5.39 0.66 1.15
CA LEU A 32 -4.80 -0.65 0.90
C LEU A 32 -3.84 -0.65 -0.30
N GLU A 33 -4.16 0.08 -1.37
CA GLU A 33 -3.29 0.18 -2.53
C GLU A 33 -1.98 0.89 -2.20
N ASP A 34 -2.02 1.89 -1.33
CA ASP A 34 -0.80 2.57 -0.89
C ASP A 34 0.06 1.66 -0.01
N MET A 35 -0.59 0.85 0.82
CA MET A 35 0.09 -0.15 1.63
C MET A 35 0.79 -1.18 0.74
N PHE A 36 0.12 -1.62 -0.33
CA PHE A 36 0.71 -2.53 -1.31
C PHE A 36 1.95 -1.92 -1.97
N LEU A 37 1.86 -0.65 -2.39
CA LEU A 37 3.00 0.05 -2.99
C LEU A 37 4.16 0.16 -2.00
N ALA A 38 3.86 0.43 -0.72
CA ALA A 38 4.87 0.48 0.32
C ALA A 38 5.56 -0.88 0.50
N LEU A 39 4.82 -1.98 0.39
CA LEU A 39 5.40 -3.31 0.47
C LEU A 39 6.31 -3.62 -0.71
N VAL A 40 5.96 -3.18 -1.92
CA VAL A 40 6.81 -3.37 -3.10
C VAL A 40 8.16 -2.68 -2.92
N LEU A 41 8.17 -1.54 -2.23
CA LEU A 41 9.40 -0.78 -1.96
C LEU A 41 10.15 -1.23 -0.71
N ASN A 42 9.57 -2.13 0.07
CA ASN A 42 10.13 -2.51 1.37
C ASN A 42 11.34 -3.44 1.22
N ASP A 43 12.33 -3.27 2.09
CA ASP A 43 13.55 -4.08 2.09
C ASP A 43 13.38 -5.43 2.78
N GLN A 44 12.25 -5.66 3.44
CA GLN A 44 11.94 -6.91 4.11
C GLN A 44 11.67 -8.04 3.10
N PRO A 45 11.69 -9.31 3.54
CA PRO A 45 11.45 -10.45 2.63
C PRO A 45 10.14 -10.35 1.84
N ALA A 46 9.08 -9.78 2.41
CA ALA A 46 7.81 -9.61 1.69
C ALA A 46 7.97 -8.76 0.44
N GLY A 47 8.71 -7.66 0.53
CA GLY A 47 9.00 -6.81 -0.63
C GLY A 47 9.85 -7.55 -1.65
N GLN A 48 10.84 -8.31 -1.18
CA GLN A 48 11.69 -9.08 -2.07
C GLN A 48 10.89 -10.15 -2.84
N VAL A 49 9.94 -10.80 -2.18
CA VAL A 49 9.06 -11.78 -2.83
C VAL A 49 8.28 -11.13 -3.97
N LEU A 50 7.75 -9.94 -3.74
CA LEU A 50 7.00 -9.22 -4.78
C LEU A 50 7.90 -8.86 -5.96
N ARG A 51 9.09 -8.34 -5.68
CA ARG A 51 10.04 -7.97 -6.74
C ARG A 51 10.55 -9.20 -7.50
N ASP A 52 10.78 -10.32 -6.81
CA ASP A 52 11.19 -11.57 -7.44
C ASP A 52 10.09 -12.14 -8.34
N ALA A 53 8.83 -11.83 -8.03
CA ALA A 53 7.70 -12.20 -8.87
C ALA A 53 7.55 -11.29 -10.10
N GLY A 54 8.46 -10.33 -10.28
CA GLY A 54 8.46 -9.43 -11.43
C GLY A 54 7.68 -8.14 -11.21
N ILE A 55 7.29 -7.85 -9.98
CA ILE A 55 6.53 -6.64 -9.67
C ILE A 55 7.49 -5.51 -9.36
N SER A 56 7.56 -4.51 -10.24
CA SER A 56 8.32 -3.29 -9.99
C SER A 56 7.41 -2.22 -9.42
N ILE A 57 8.00 -1.18 -8.81
CA ILE A 57 7.21 -0.06 -8.34
C ILE A 57 6.48 0.65 -9.48
N HIS A 58 7.10 0.72 -10.65
CA HIS A 58 6.48 1.35 -11.82
C HIS A 58 5.27 0.56 -12.29
N SER A 59 5.38 -0.77 -12.40
CA SER A 59 4.25 -1.60 -12.81
C SER A 59 3.14 -1.59 -11.75
N ALA A 60 3.51 -1.61 -10.47
CA ALA A 60 2.55 -1.56 -9.39
C ALA A 60 1.78 -0.24 -9.38
N ARG A 61 2.46 0.88 -9.55
CA ARG A 61 1.80 2.19 -9.64
C ARG A 61 0.85 2.26 -10.83
N ALA A 62 1.27 1.73 -11.98
CA ALA A 62 0.43 1.71 -13.18
C ALA A 62 -0.83 0.87 -12.95
N ALA A 63 -0.71 -0.27 -12.25
CA ALA A 63 -1.86 -1.11 -11.93
C ALA A 63 -2.83 -0.39 -10.99
N VAL A 64 -2.32 0.32 -9.99
CA VAL A 64 -3.15 1.11 -9.07
C VAL A 64 -3.92 2.19 -9.81
N GLU A 65 -3.25 2.92 -10.69
CA GLU A 65 -3.89 3.96 -11.49
C GLU A 65 -4.98 3.40 -12.39
N ALA A 66 -4.69 2.30 -13.08
CA ALA A 66 -5.65 1.65 -13.96
C ALA A 66 -6.86 1.16 -13.18
N TYR A 67 -6.63 0.58 -12.01
CA TYR A 67 -7.71 0.11 -11.15
C TYR A 67 -8.61 1.28 -10.72
N GLN A 68 -8.03 2.38 -10.26
CA GLN A 68 -8.80 3.54 -9.83
C GLN A 68 -9.58 4.17 -10.96
N LYS A 69 -8.97 4.25 -12.14
CA LYS A 69 -9.63 4.77 -13.33
C LYS A 69 -10.84 3.91 -13.70
N ASP A 70 -10.70 2.60 -13.63
CA ASP A 70 -11.79 1.67 -13.92
C ASP A 70 -12.90 1.78 -12.87
N GLN A 71 -12.57 1.99 -11.61
CA GLN A 71 -13.56 2.18 -10.56
C GLN A 71 -14.40 3.44 -10.79
N ILE A 72 -13.75 4.54 -11.17
CA ILE A 72 -14.44 5.79 -11.47
C ILE A 72 -15.32 5.60 -12.71
N ALA A 73 -14.81 4.93 -13.74
CA ALA A 73 -15.57 4.67 -14.96
C ALA A 73 -16.81 3.80 -14.69
N SER A 74 -16.71 2.84 -13.78
CA SER A 74 -17.82 1.96 -13.43
C SER A 74 -18.97 2.72 -12.76
N LEU A 75 -18.68 3.89 -12.18
CA LEU A 75 -19.70 4.76 -11.59
C LEU A 75 -20.33 5.70 -12.63
N GLY A 76 -19.95 5.58 -13.90
CA GLY A 76 -20.46 6.43 -14.97
C GLY A 76 -19.82 7.80 -15.01
N ILE A 77 -18.70 7.98 -14.33
CA ILE A 77 -17.98 9.25 -14.29
C ILE A 77 -16.83 9.19 -15.27
N ALA A 78 -16.88 10.03 -16.30
CA ALA A 78 -15.75 10.22 -17.21
C ALA A 78 -14.85 11.30 -16.62
N ALA A 79 -13.80 10.88 -15.94
CA ALA A 79 -12.87 11.80 -15.32
C ALA A 79 -11.45 11.49 -15.77
N ASP A 80 -10.71 12.53 -16.12
CA ASP A 80 -9.27 12.41 -16.31
C ASP A 80 -8.61 12.40 -14.93
N ILE A 81 -7.99 11.29 -14.59
CA ILE A 81 -7.21 11.22 -13.36
C ILE A 81 -5.82 11.76 -13.69
N PRO A 82 -5.36 12.82 -13.03
CA PRO A 82 -4.01 13.32 -13.29
C PRO A 82 -2.98 12.24 -13.00
N PRO A 83 -1.87 12.17 -13.77
CA PRO A 83 -0.80 11.24 -13.47
C PRO A 83 -0.21 11.56 -12.10
N PRO A 84 0.37 10.55 -11.41
CA PRO A 84 1.03 10.79 -10.13
C PRO A 84 2.14 11.83 -10.29
N GLY A 85 2.14 12.81 -9.40
CA GLY A 85 3.15 13.85 -9.39
C GLY A 85 4.27 13.54 -8.41
N ASP A 86 4.98 14.58 -8.03
CA ASP A 86 6.03 14.49 -7.02
C ASP A 86 5.43 14.27 -5.63
N ILE A 87 6.25 13.77 -4.73
CA ILE A 87 5.85 13.64 -3.33
C ILE A 87 5.68 15.04 -2.75
N VAL A 88 4.50 15.31 -2.17
CA VAL A 88 4.17 16.62 -1.62
C VAL A 88 3.88 16.46 -0.13
N PHE A 89 4.94 16.39 0.66
CA PHE A 89 4.84 16.34 2.12
C PHE A 89 5.07 17.74 2.68
N HIS A 90 4.01 18.53 2.77
CA HIS A 90 4.11 19.85 3.38
C HIS A 90 4.12 19.77 4.90
N GLU A 91 3.41 18.79 5.44
CA GLU A 91 3.35 18.50 6.86
C GLU A 91 2.91 17.05 7.06
N THR A 92 3.37 16.42 8.12
CA THR A 92 3.00 15.02 8.39
C THR A 92 1.68 14.89 9.14
N GLY A 93 1.23 15.95 9.80
CA GLY A 93 0.07 15.91 10.68
C GLY A 93 -1.29 15.75 9.99
N GLY A 94 -1.34 15.84 8.66
CA GLY A 94 -2.58 15.69 7.91
C GLY A 94 -2.74 14.34 7.22
N TYR A 95 -1.77 13.44 7.36
CA TYR A 95 -1.80 12.14 6.69
C TYR A 95 -2.19 11.05 7.68
N ALA A 96 -3.02 10.12 7.23
CA ALA A 96 -3.52 9.03 8.07
C ALA A 96 -3.81 7.81 7.22
N TRP A 97 -3.90 6.65 7.87
CA TRP A 97 -4.41 5.44 7.24
C TRP A 97 -5.93 5.52 7.11
N SER A 98 -6.46 4.93 6.04
CA SER A 98 -7.90 4.69 5.95
C SER A 98 -8.32 3.74 7.07
N LYS A 99 -9.62 3.72 7.39
CA LYS A 99 -10.12 2.84 8.44
C LYS A 99 -9.81 1.38 8.16
N ARG A 100 -10.07 0.92 6.92
CA ARG A 100 -9.82 -0.49 6.57
C ARG A 100 -8.32 -0.83 6.58
N ALA A 101 -7.46 0.10 6.19
CA ALA A 101 -6.01 -0.11 6.26
C ALA A 101 -5.54 -0.16 7.71
N SER A 102 -6.04 0.73 8.56
CA SER A 102 -5.72 0.74 9.97
C SER A 102 -6.16 -0.56 10.66
N ASP A 103 -7.37 -1.03 10.35
CA ASP A 103 -7.90 -2.28 10.89
C ASP A 103 -7.05 -3.47 10.44
N LEU A 104 -6.60 -3.47 9.19
CA LEU A 104 -5.74 -4.52 8.66
C LEU A 104 -4.39 -4.56 9.39
N LEU A 105 -3.80 -3.40 9.62
CA LEU A 105 -2.53 -3.32 10.37
C LEU A 105 -2.71 -3.84 11.79
N GLY A 106 -3.85 -3.55 12.42
CA GLY A 106 -4.17 -4.08 13.73
C GLY A 106 -4.23 -5.60 13.73
N ARG A 107 -4.88 -6.19 12.74
CA ARG A 107 -4.94 -7.65 12.60
C ARG A 107 -3.58 -8.27 12.34
N ALA A 108 -2.78 -7.64 11.49
CA ALA A 108 -1.43 -8.12 11.20
C ALA A 108 -0.56 -8.11 12.47
N GLY A 109 -0.69 -7.06 13.28
CA GLY A 109 0.05 -6.96 14.54
C GLY A 109 -0.36 -8.01 15.56
N GLN A 110 -1.64 -8.40 15.57
CA GLN A 110 -2.14 -9.44 16.47
C GLN A 110 -1.70 -10.84 16.05
N LYS A 111 -1.76 -11.12 14.74
CA LYS A 111 -1.43 -12.45 14.20
C LYS A 111 0.05 -12.62 13.95
N GLY A 112 0.70 -11.55 13.55
CA GLY A 112 2.12 -11.56 13.27
C GLY A 112 2.90 -11.33 14.54
N ARG A 113 3.69 -12.28 14.93
CA ARG A 113 4.50 -12.17 16.12
C ARG A 113 5.52 -11.07 16.06
N THR A 114 5.78 -10.58 14.88
CA THR A 114 6.79 -9.57 14.62
C THR A 114 6.23 -8.31 13.98
N GLY A 115 4.94 -8.32 13.60
CA GLY A 115 4.38 -7.21 12.85
C GLY A 115 5.21 -6.88 11.61
N ASP A 116 5.86 -7.88 11.04
CA ASP A 116 6.72 -7.68 9.88
C ASP A 116 5.90 -7.50 8.61
N ALA A 117 6.58 -7.13 7.54
CA ALA A 117 5.94 -6.90 6.25
C ALA A 117 5.25 -8.15 5.72
N ALA A 118 5.73 -9.35 6.07
CA ALA A 118 5.09 -10.60 5.64
C ALA A 118 3.70 -10.77 6.24
N ALA A 119 3.52 -10.41 7.52
CA ALA A 119 2.20 -10.45 8.15
C ALA A 119 1.23 -9.48 7.47
N VAL A 120 1.71 -8.28 7.17
CA VAL A 120 0.91 -7.27 6.45
C VAL A 120 0.52 -7.78 5.07
N LEU A 121 1.45 -8.37 4.34
CA LEU A 121 1.18 -8.91 3.00
C LEU A 121 0.12 -10.03 3.06
N ARG A 122 0.22 -10.93 4.03
CA ARG A 122 -0.77 -12.00 4.20
C ARG A 122 -2.17 -11.44 4.44
N GLU A 123 -2.28 -10.43 5.30
CA GLU A 123 -3.57 -9.79 5.57
C GLU A 123 -4.11 -9.08 4.34
N LEU A 124 -3.25 -8.43 3.55
CA LEU A 124 -3.66 -7.78 2.30
C LEU A 124 -4.20 -8.80 1.30
N LEU A 125 -3.56 -9.96 1.18
CA LEU A 125 -3.99 -11.00 0.25
C LEU A 125 -5.33 -11.63 0.68
N SER A 126 -5.64 -11.60 1.96
CA SER A 126 -6.86 -12.19 2.54
C SER A 126 -7.97 -11.17 2.73
N GLU A 127 -7.74 -9.92 2.40
CA GLU A 127 -8.69 -8.84 2.66
C GLU A 127 -9.97 -9.02 1.82
N PRO A 128 -11.16 -8.84 2.43
CA PRO A 128 -12.44 -9.20 1.78
C PRO A 128 -12.78 -8.45 0.50
N SER A 129 -12.27 -7.23 0.32
CA SER A 129 -12.57 -6.46 -0.89
C SER A 129 -11.95 -7.06 -2.15
N GLY A 130 -10.89 -7.86 -2.01
CA GLY A 130 -10.18 -8.45 -3.12
C GLY A 130 -9.36 -7.46 -3.94
N LEU A 131 -9.14 -6.26 -3.42
CA LEU A 131 -8.43 -5.20 -4.15
C LEU A 131 -7.02 -5.64 -4.54
N ILE A 132 -6.27 -6.19 -3.62
CA ILE A 132 -4.88 -6.60 -3.89
C ILE A 132 -4.84 -7.77 -4.86
N THR A 133 -5.77 -8.72 -4.73
CA THR A 133 -5.89 -9.83 -5.67
C THR A 133 -6.14 -9.30 -7.09
N GLU A 134 -7.00 -8.29 -7.22
CA GLU A 134 -7.26 -7.66 -8.52
C GLU A 134 -6.02 -6.95 -9.07
N LEU A 135 -5.26 -6.25 -8.22
CA LEU A 135 -4.02 -5.61 -8.65
C LEU A 135 -3.02 -6.65 -9.14
N LEU A 136 -2.88 -7.76 -8.41
CA LEU A 136 -1.96 -8.83 -8.80
C LEU A 136 -2.40 -9.47 -10.11
N ARG A 137 -3.70 -9.63 -10.32
CA ARG A 137 -4.23 -10.16 -11.59
C ARG A 137 -3.84 -9.25 -12.75
N ARG A 138 -3.89 -7.95 -12.57
CA ARG A 138 -3.51 -6.96 -13.61
C ARG A 138 -2.02 -6.95 -13.89
N LEU A 139 -1.23 -7.36 -12.91
CA LEU A 139 0.22 -7.43 -13.07
C LEU A 139 0.71 -8.71 -13.75
N GLY A 140 -0.14 -9.63 -13.92
CA GLY A 140 0.18 -10.90 -14.55
C GLY A 140 0.27 -12.03 -13.58
#